data_ef0c1dddd520825e1f501bc1aae6e5ac
#
_entry.id   ef0c1dddd520825e1f501bc1aae6e5ac
#
_cell.length_a   1.000
_cell.length_b   1.000
_cell.length_c   1.000
_cell.angle_alpha   90.00
_cell.angle_beta   90.00
_cell.angle_gamma   90.00
#
_symmetry.space_group_name_H-M   'P 1'
#
loop_
_entity.id
_entity.type
_entity.pdbx_description
1 polymer ?
#
loop_
_entity_poly.entity_id
_entity_poly.type
_entity_poly.pdbx_seq_one_letter_code
_entity_poly.pdbx_strand_id
1 'polypeptide(L)'
;EFQSGGILQLDNPMYEGRDTSAVIDWVAAETPATLNGSGDPAVGMVGGSYGGGIQMTTVDPRLDSIAPTIAWNSLNESLYPTDVFKTAWANTLALSLLTTGARINNQINLGILTGDLLGFISETAQAVLGSSGPTALLNQLQAPTLLVQGIVDALFPLVQSIQNAEAILANPYGTP
;
A
#
# COMPACT_ATOMS: atom_id res chain seq x y z
N GLU A 1 -9.66 -0.34 13.63
CA GLU A 1 -9.71 -1.76 13.32
C GLU A 1 -10.53 -2.61 14.32
N PHE A 2 -10.87 -2.08 15.48
CA PHE A 2 -11.67 -2.80 16.46
C PHE A 2 -13.02 -3.27 15.94
N GLN A 3 -13.54 -2.67 14.89
CA GLN A 3 -14.83 -2.99 14.27
C GLN A 3 -14.68 -3.72 12.93
N SER A 4 -13.46 -3.89 12.44
CA SER A 4 -13.18 -4.63 11.20
C SER A 4 -12.86 -6.09 11.48
N GLY A 5 -13.33 -6.96 10.62
CA GLY A 5 -12.94 -8.37 10.59
C GLY A 5 -11.74 -8.62 9.66
N GLY A 6 -11.26 -9.86 9.58
CA GLY A 6 -10.23 -10.24 8.63
C GLY A 6 -8.82 -10.25 9.19
N ILE A 7 -7.85 -10.47 8.30
CA ILE A 7 -6.42 -10.54 8.58
C ILE A 7 -5.74 -9.53 7.66
N LEU A 8 -4.96 -8.64 8.25
CA LEU A 8 -4.24 -7.58 7.56
C LEU A 8 -3.10 -8.17 6.71
N GLN A 9 -3.04 -7.76 5.43
CA GLN A 9 -2.11 -8.25 4.41
C GLN A 9 -1.18 -7.15 3.88
N LEU A 10 -1.08 -6.01 4.57
CA LEU A 10 -0.24 -4.86 4.24
C LEU A 10 -0.54 -4.22 2.87
N ASP A 11 -1.75 -3.76 2.66
CA ASP A 11 -2.23 -3.16 1.40
C ASP A 11 -2.14 -4.10 0.20
N ASN A 12 -2.38 -5.38 0.42
CA ASN A 12 -2.42 -6.33 -0.67
C ASN A 12 -3.60 -6.03 -1.61
N PRO A 13 -3.38 -5.93 -2.92
CA PRO A 13 -4.43 -5.56 -3.88
C PRO A 13 -5.59 -6.57 -3.95
N MET A 14 -5.33 -7.83 -3.59
CA MET A 14 -6.35 -8.88 -3.60
C MET A 14 -7.23 -8.90 -2.35
N TYR A 15 -6.87 -8.13 -1.33
CA TYR A 15 -7.58 -8.01 -0.06
C TYR A 15 -7.93 -6.55 0.20
N GLU A 16 -7.07 -5.76 0.81
CA GLU A 16 -7.35 -4.36 1.16
C GLU A 16 -7.65 -3.48 -0.07
N GLY A 17 -7.02 -3.76 -1.20
CA GLY A 17 -7.36 -3.06 -2.46
C GLY A 17 -8.80 -3.31 -2.90
N ARG A 18 -9.31 -4.53 -2.74
CA ARG A 18 -10.73 -4.86 -3.01
C ARG A 18 -11.68 -4.29 -1.96
N ASP A 19 -11.26 -4.27 -0.70
CA ASP A 19 -12.05 -3.64 0.36
C ASP A 19 -12.24 -2.14 0.06
N THR A 20 -11.21 -1.48 -0.45
CA THR A 20 -11.30 -0.08 -0.88
C THR A 20 -12.29 0.09 -2.04
N SER A 21 -12.28 -0.78 -3.04
CA SER A 21 -13.28 -0.75 -4.12
C SER A 21 -14.71 -0.97 -3.59
N ALA A 22 -14.89 -1.85 -2.60
CA ALA A 22 -16.20 -2.03 -1.95
C ALA A 22 -16.63 -0.78 -1.15
N VAL A 23 -15.68 -0.03 -0.58
CA VAL A 23 -15.99 1.27 0.04
C VAL A 23 -16.42 2.29 -1.02
N ILE A 24 -15.82 2.30 -2.21
CA ILE A 24 -16.25 3.16 -3.32
C ILE A 24 -17.68 2.80 -3.75
N ASP A 25 -18.02 1.49 -3.84
CA ASP A 25 -19.40 1.03 -4.10
C ASP A 25 -20.39 1.58 -3.07
N TRP A 26 -20.01 1.47 -1.79
CA TRP A 26 -20.83 1.99 -0.69
C TRP A 26 -21.00 3.51 -0.76
N VAL A 27 -19.93 4.25 -1.07
CA VAL A 27 -19.99 5.72 -1.25
C VAL A 27 -20.97 6.07 -2.35
N ALA A 28 -20.94 5.37 -3.48
CA ALA A 28 -21.84 5.62 -4.60
C ALA A 28 -23.31 5.33 -4.26
N ALA A 29 -23.57 4.28 -3.47
CA ALA A 29 -24.92 3.81 -3.19
C ALA A 29 -25.58 4.47 -1.98
N GLU A 30 -24.79 4.74 -0.93
CA GLU A 30 -25.33 5.04 0.41
C GLU A 30 -24.98 6.46 0.90
N THR A 31 -24.30 7.27 0.09
CA THR A 31 -23.94 8.64 0.48
C THR A 31 -24.47 9.68 -0.52
N PRO A 32 -24.57 10.97 -0.13
CA PRO A 32 -24.92 12.05 -1.04
C PRO A 32 -23.74 12.50 -1.93
N ALA A 33 -22.81 11.61 -2.25
CA ALA A 33 -21.69 11.91 -3.12
C ALA A 33 -22.18 12.31 -4.53
N THR A 34 -21.51 13.27 -5.16
CA THR A 34 -21.72 13.54 -6.57
C THR A 34 -21.27 12.33 -7.38
N LEU A 35 -22.08 11.94 -8.37
CA LEU A 35 -21.74 10.84 -9.27
C LEU A 35 -21.28 11.37 -10.63
N ASN A 36 -20.18 10.86 -11.13
CA ASN A 36 -19.69 11.08 -12.49
C ASN A 36 -20.47 10.22 -13.51
N GLY A 37 -21.02 9.10 -13.03
CA GLY A 37 -21.81 8.13 -13.77
C GLY A 37 -22.56 7.17 -12.86
N SER A 38 -23.25 6.19 -13.41
CA SER A 38 -23.95 5.19 -12.60
C SER A 38 -22.97 4.34 -11.79
N GLY A 39 -23.05 4.44 -10.46
CA GLY A 39 -22.14 3.73 -9.54
C GLY A 39 -20.70 4.28 -9.51
N ASP A 40 -20.49 5.49 -10.04
CA ASP A 40 -19.21 6.14 -10.16
C ASP A 40 -19.19 7.46 -9.36
N PRO A 41 -18.81 7.46 -8.09
CA PRO A 41 -18.78 8.65 -7.26
C PRO A 41 -17.54 9.50 -7.59
N ALA A 42 -17.69 10.82 -7.56
CA ALA A 42 -16.56 11.74 -7.63
C ALA A 42 -15.68 11.57 -6.39
N VAL A 43 -14.59 10.84 -6.50
CA VAL A 43 -13.74 10.45 -5.37
C VAL A 43 -12.26 10.51 -5.68
N GLY A 44 -11.51 11.18 -4.80
CA GLY A 44 -10.04 11.12 -4.78
C GLY A 44 -9.55 10.55 -3.45
N MET A 45 -8.31 10.06 -3.46
CA MET A 45 -7.68 9.55 -2.25
C MET A 45 -6.44 10.37 -1.89
N VAL A 46 -6.25 10.60 -0.59
CA VAL A 46 -5.07 11.25 -0.03
C VAL A 46 -4.65 10.53 1.25
N GLY A 47 -3.37 10.32 1.44
CA GLY A 47 -2.85 9.67 2.65
C GLY A 47 -1.38 9.38 2.55
N GLY A 48 -0.75 9.15 3.72
CA GLY A 48 0.66 8.87 3.83
C GLY A 48 0.95 7.46 4.33
N SER A 49 2.15 6.95 4.04
CA SER A 49 2.62 5.63 4.48
C SER A 49 1.64 4.53 4.06
N TYR A 50 1.03 3.81 5.00
CA TYR A 50 -0.01 2.81 4.73
C TYR A 50 -1.17 3.40 3.90
N GLY A 51 -1.64 4.61 4.25
CA GLY A 51 -2.65 5.34 3.48
C GLY A 51 -2.15 5.85 2.11
N GLY A 52 -0.84 5.83 1.86
CA GLY A 52 -0.25 6.08 0.54
C GLY A 52 -0.18 4.81 -0.30
N GLY A 53 0.19 3.69 0.32
CA GLY A 53 0.27 2.38 -0.33
C GLY A 53 -1.07 1.92 -0.88
N ILE A 54 -2.13 1.98 -0.06
CA ILE A 54 -3.47 1.56 -0.47
C ILE A 54 -4.00 2.30 -1.71
N GLN A 55 -3.64 3.56 -1.90
CA GLN A 55 -4.06 4.33 -3.08
C GLN A 55 -3.52 3.72 -4.37
N MET A 56 -2.27 3.24 -4.34
CA MET A 56 -1.60 2.67 -5.51
C MET A 56 -1.90 1.18 -5.71
N THR A 57 -2.37 0.49 -4.68
CA THR A 57 -2.80 -0.92 -4.78
C THR A 57 -4.31 -1.05 -5.04
N THR A 58 -5.05 0.04 -4.94
CA THR A 58 -6.46 0.12 -5.35
C THR A 58 -6.54 0.51 -6.82
N VAL A 59 -6.52 -0.47 -7.70
CA VAL A 59 -6.67 -0.24 -9.14
C VAL A 59 -8.17 -0.22 -9.47
N ASP A 60 -8.83 0.89 -9.14
CA ASP A 60 -10.24 1.11 -9.45
C ASP A 60 -10.36 2.28 -10.45
N PRO A 61 -10.96 2.07 -11.64
CA PRO A 61 -11.06 3.10 -12.67
C PRO A 61 -11.95 4.29 -12.29
N ARG A 62 -12.69 4.19 -11.18
CA ARG A 62 -13.53 5.27 -10.65
C ARG A 62 -12.77 6.26 -9.78
N LEU A 63 -11.49 6.02 -9.51
CA LEU A 63 -10.67 6.99 -8.79
C LEU A 63 -10.33 8.16 -9.70
N ASP A 64 -10.81 9.36 -9.37
CA ASP A 64 -10.55 10.60 -10.13
C ASP A 64 -9.13 11.14 -9.93
N SER A 65 -8.54 10.92 -8.76
CA SER A 65 -7.16 11.32 -8.45
C SER A 65 -6.65 10.68 -7.19
N ILE A 66 -5.32 10.54 -7.09
CA ILE A 66 -4.65 10.07 -5.88
C ILE A 66 -3.45 10.94 -5.52
N ALA A 67 -3.18 11.07 -4.21
CA ALA A 67 -2.03 11.80 -3.70
C ALA A 67 -1.28 10.97 -2.63
N PRO A 68 -0.61 9.88 -3.02
CA PRO A 68 0.14 9.07 -2.10
C PRO A 68 1.40 9.80 -1.60
N THR A 69 1.53 9.89 -0.28
CA THR A 69 2.66 10.53 0.39
C THR A 69 3.50 9.47 1.11
N ILE A 70 4.82 9.54 0.98
CA ILE A 70 5.79 8.63 1.64
C ILE A 70 5.37 7.15 1.56
N ALA A 71 5.07 6.67 0.35
CA ALA A 71 4.66 5.31 0.10
C ALA A 71 5.80 4.48 -0.54
N TRP A 72 5.64 3.17 -0.52
CA TRP A 72 6.61 2.23 -1.10
C TRP A 72 6.26 1.84 -2.54
N ASN A 73 7.26 1.36 -3.24
CA ASN A 73 7.11 0.54 -4.44
C ASN A 73 7.17 -0.95 -4.05
N SER A 74 8.19 -1.31 -3.25
CA SER A 74 8.41 -2.67 -2.76
C SER A 74 8.66 -2.67 -1.25
N LEU A 75 7.86 -3.41 -0.49
CA LEU A 75 8.09 -3.61 0.95
C LEU A 75 9.34 -4.45 1.22
N ASN A 76 9.68 -5.40 0.34
CA ASN A 76 10.91 -6.15 0.47
C ASN A 76 12.13 -5.22 0.38
N GLU A 77 12.21 -4.39 -0.64
CA GLU A 77 13.31 -3.43 -0.79
C GLU A 77 13.33 -2.38 0.32
N SER A 78 12.17 -2.06 0.87
CA SER A 78 12.05 -1.06 1.93
C SER A 78 12.44 -1.60 3.30
N LEU A 79 12.07 -2.83 3.65
CA LEU A 79 12.26 -3.43 4.98
C LEU A 79 13.43 -4.42 5.04
N TYR A 80 13.83 -4.97 3.89
CA TYR A 80 14.90 -5.97 3.77
C TYR A 80 15.86 -5.65 2.61
N PRO A 81 16.35 -4.40 2.51
CA PRO A 81 17.26 -4.01 1.44
C PRO A 81 18.57 -4.79 1.53
N THR A 82 19.02 -5.34 0.40
CA THR A 82 20.31 -6.07 0.30
C THR A 82 20.52 -7.13 1.40
N ASP A 83 19.44 -7.85 1.73
CA ASP A 83 19.41 -8.89 2.77
C ASP A 83 19.73 -8.38 4.19
N VAL A 84 19.48 -7.10 4.46
CA VAL A 84 19.63 -6.50 5.78
C VAL A 84 18.26 -6.12 6.35
N PHE A 85 17.86 -6.77 7.44
CA PHE A 85 16.56 -6.51 8.06
C PHE A 85 16.53 -5.21 8.85
N LYS A 86 15.59 -4.34 8.54
CA LYS A 86 15.36 -3.07 9.25
C LYS A 86 14.56 -3.29 10.54
N THR A 87 15.16 -3.96 11.52
CA THR A 87 14.55 -4.36 12.79
C THR A 87 13.76 -3.24 13.48
N ALA A 88 14.34 -2.04 13.62
CA ALA A 88 13.69 -0.95 14.32
C ALA A 88 12.39 -0.51 13.63
N TRP A 89 12.41 -0.40 12.29
CA TRP A 89 11.21 -0.04 11.53
C TRP A 89 10.16 -1.14 11.56
N ALA A 90 10.54 -2.39 11.33
CA ALA A 90 9.62 -3.51 11.34
C ALA A 90 8.89 -3.64 12.69
N ASN A 91 9.61 -3.53 13.81
CA ASN A 91 9.02 -3.58 15.14
C ASN A 91 8.14 -2.37 15.45
N THR A 92 8.53 -1.16 15.05
CA THR A 92 7.73 0.04 15.23
C THR A 92 6.40 -0.06 14.49
N LEU A 93 6.42 -0.52 13.24
CA LEU A 93 5.21 -0.70 12.42
C LEU A 93 4.32 -1.81 12.99
N ALA A 94 4.89 -2.95 13.36
CA ALA A 94 4.14 -4.05 13.98
C ALA A 94 3.46 -3.61 15.28
N LEU A 95 4.19 -2.90 16.15
CA LEU A 95 3.62 -2.38 17.40
C LEU A 95 2.48 -1.40 17.12
N SER A 96 2.64 -0.51 16.14
CA SER A 96 1.59 0.43 15.76
C SER A 96 0.32 -0.29 15.30
N LEU A 97 0.45 -1.34 14.49
CA LEU A 97 -0.68 -2.15 14.04
C LEU A 97 -1.33 -2.92 15.21
N LEU A 98 -0.53 -3.55 16.06
CA LEU A 98 -1.04 -4.31 17.21
C LEU A 98 -1.81 -3.43 18.21
N THR A 99 -1.37 -2.19 18.42
CA THR A 99 -2.09 -1.25 19.32
C THR A 99 -3.46 -0.85 18.79
N THR A 100 -3.73 -1.00 17.49
CA THR A 100 -5.06 -0.81 16.90
C THR A 100 -5.93 -2.05 16.93
N GLY A 101 -5.45 -3.16 17.51
CA GLY A 101 -6.13 -4.45 17.51
C GLY A 101 -6.09 -5.19 16.17
N ALA A 102 -5.18 -4.81 15.28
CA ALA A 102 -5.03 -5.47 14.00
C ALA A 102 -4.58 -6.93 14.14
N ARG A 103 -5.20 -7.81 13.38
CA ARG A 103 -4.76 -9.20 13.20
C ARG A 103 -3.88 -9.28 11.97
N ILE A 104 -2.57 -9.35 12.16
CA ILE A 104 -1.58 -9.36 11.10
C ILE A 104 -1.38 -10.80 10.60
N ASN A 105 -1.12 -10.96 9.29
CA ASN A 105 -0.76 -12.25 8.70
C ASN A 105 0.42 -12.89 9.46
N ASN A 106 0.28 -14.16 9.81
CA ASN A 106 1.28 -14.88 10.60
C ASN A 106 2.66 -14.95 9.92
N GLN A 107 2.74 -14.95 8.59
CA GLN A 107 4.02 -14.94 7.88
C GLN A 107 4.79 -13.63 8.11
N ILE A 108 4.08 -12.51 8.25
CA ILE A 108 4.68 -11.22 8.61
C ILE A 108 5.25 -11.29 10.03
N ASN A 109 4.48 -11.82 11.00
CA ASN A 109 4.94 -11.99 12.37
C ASN A 109 6.16 -12.93 12.46
N LEU A 110 6.16 -14.03 11.71
CA LEU A 110 7.31 -14.94 11.61
C LEU A 110 8.51 -14.26 10.95
N GLY A 111 8.29 -13.45 9.91
CA GLY A 111 9.34 -12.68 9.27
C GLY A 111 10.01 -11.70 10.24
N ILE A 112 9.21 -10.99 11.05
CA ILE A 112 9.74 -10.09 12.09
C ILE A 112 10.56 -10.89 13.12
N LEU A 113 10.02 -12.00 13.61
CA LEU A 113 10.70 -12.84 14.59
C LEU A 113 12.03 -13.38 14.06
N THR A 114 12.08 -13.91 12.84
CA THR A 114 13.33 -14.39 12.23
C THR A 114 14.29 -13.26 11.92
N GLY A 115 13.80 -12.12 11.48
CA GLY A 115 14.59 -10.92 11.26
C GLY A 115 15.26 -10.42 12.53
N ASP A 116 14.54 -10.38 13.64
CA ASP A 116 15.06 -9.93 14.94
C ASP A 116 16.08 -10.90 15.54
N LEU A 117 15.83 -12.19 15.44
CA LEU A 117 16.66 -13.20 16.07
C LEU A 117 17.84 -13.67 15.21
N LEU A 118 17.67 -13.71 13.90
CA LEU A 118 18.59 -14.35 12.97
C LEU A 118 19.12 -13.40 11.87
N GLY A 119 18.57 -12.20 11.79
CA GLY A 119 18.97 -11.18 10.80
C GLY A 119 18.43 -11.42 9.38
N PHE A 120 17.59 -12.44 9.16
CA PHE A 120 16.99 -12.72 7.86
C PHE A 120 15.49 -12.94 7.94
N ILE A 121 14.79 -12.72 6.83
CA ILE A 121 13.37 -13.07 6.69
C ILE A 121 13.22 -14.21 5.68
N SER A 122 12.31 -15.14 5.98
CA SER A 122 12.08 -16.32 5.15
C SER A 122 11.53 -15.95 3.76
N GLU A 123 11.74 -16.80 2.76
CA GLU A 123 11.19 -16.63 1.42
C GLU A 123 9.67 -16.46 1.43
N THR A 124 8.98 -17.18 2.33
CA THR A 124 7.52 -17.05 2.49
C THR A 124 7.12 -15.65 3.00
N ALA A 125 7.86 -15.10 3.97
CA ALA A 125 7.61 -13.75 4.45
C ALA A 125 7.93 -12.71 3.37
N GLN A 126 9.01 -12.89 2.62
CA GLN A 126 9.36 -12.05 1.48
C GLN A 126 8.27 -12.09 0.39
N ALA A 127 7.69 -13.26 0.11
CA ALA A 127 6.59 -13.40 -0.84
C ALA A 127 5.34 -12.62 -0.39
N VAL A 128 5.01 -12.63 0.90
CA VAL A 128 3.91 -11.81 1.44
C VAL A 128 4.22 -10.32 1.30
N LEU A 129 5.40 -9.86 1.68
CA LEU A 129 5.81 -8.46 1.49
C LEU A 129 5.82 -8.07 0.00
N GLY A 130 6.28 -8.95 -0.87
CA GLY A 130 6.30 -8.72 -2.33
C GLY A 130 4.91 -8.61 -2.96
N SER A 131 3.92 -9.30 -2.39
CA SER A 131 2.53 -9.21 -2.83
C SER A 131 1.78 -7.96 -2.33
N SER A 132 2.39 -7.21 -1.43
CA SER A 132 1.81 -6.09 -0.69
C SER A 132 2.38 -4.75 -1.18
N GLY A 133 2.46 -4.57 -2.47
CA GLY A 133 2.98 -3.36 -3.08
C GLY A 133 2.44 -3.12 -4.48
N PRO A 134 2.55 -1.90 -4.99
CA PRO A 134 1.96 -1.50 -6.26
C PRO A 134 2.76 -1.91 -7.49
N THR A 135 3.98 -2.44 -7.35
CA THR A 135 4.94 -2.68 -8.45
C THR A 135 4.30 -3.31 -9.69
N ALA A 136 3.48 -4.35 -9.52
CA ALA A 136 2.85 -5.07 -10.63
C ALA A 136 1.56 -4.39 -11.15
N LEU A 137 1.10 -3.31 -10.52
CA LEU A 137 -0.19 -2.68 -10.77
C LEU A 137 -0.10 -1.28 -11.35
N LEU A 138 1.02 -0.60 -11.17
CA LEU A 138 1.17 0.80 -11.58
C LEU A 138 0.94 1.02 -13.07
N ASN A 139 1.17 0.00 -13.90
CA ASN A 139 0.86 0.02 -15.32
C ASN A 139 -0.65 -0.07 -15.64
N GLN A 140 -1.50 -0.26 -14.63
CA GLN A 140 -2.95 -0.30 -14.76
C GLN A 140 -3.63 0.88 -14.08
N LEU A 141 -2.89 1.66 -13.31
CA LEU A 141 -3.40 2.82 -12.59
C LEU A 141 -3.82 3.92 -13.58
N GLN A 142 -5.08 4.33 -13.53
CA GLN A 142 -5.65 5.34 -14.44
C GLN A 142 -5.81 6.71 -13.77
N ALA A 143 -5.82 6.76 -12.46
CA ALA A 143 -6.00 7.99 -11.71
C ALA A 143 -4.79 8.93 -11.86
N PRO A 144 -4.99 10.22 -12.19
CA PRO A 144 -3.96 11.24 -12.05
C PRO A 144 -3.32 11.20 -10.67
N THR A 145 -1.99 11.20 -10.63
CA THR A 145 -1.25 10.87 -9.42
C THR A 145 -0.27 11.97 -9.03
N LEU A 146 -0.37 12.49 -7.81
CA LEU A 146 0.62 13.37 -7.19
C LEU A 146 1.45 12.58 -6.18
N LEU A 147 2.67 12.20 -6.55
CA LEU A 147 3.61 11.55 -5.62
C LEU A 147 4.31 12.58 -4.74
N VAL A 148 4.27 12.37 -3.42
CA VAL A 148 4.97 13.20 -2.43
C VAL A 148 5.92 12.33 -1.62
N GLN A 149 7.23 12.64 -1.65
CA GLN A 149 8.25 11.84 -0.99
C GLN A 149 9.32 12.68 -0.32
N GLY A 150 9.71 12.27 0.89
CA GLY A 150 10.84 12.85 1.60
C GLY A 150 12.18 12.34 1.04
N ILE A 151 13.11 13.24 0.75
CA ILE A 151 14.43 12.86 0.19
C ILE A 151 15.33 12.13 1.20
N VAL A 152 15.01 12.25 2.50
CA VAL A 152 15.77 11.61 3.61
C VAL A 152 14.95 10.55 4.33
N ASP A 153 13.88 10.06 3.72
CA ASP A 153 13.07 8.99 4.31
C ASP A 153 13.90 7.71 4.45
N ALA A 154 14.07 7.26 5.69
CA ALA A 154 14.86 6.07 5.99
C ALA A 154 14.06 4.78 5.91
N LEU A 155 12.72 4.85 5.94
CA LEU A 155 11.84 3.68 5.78
C LEU A 155 11.59 3.40 4.30
N PHE A 156 11.01 4.39 3.60
CA PHE A 156 10.73 4.33 2.16
C PHE A 156 11.63 5.34 1.44
N PRO A 157 12.85 4.95 1.07
CA PRO A 157 13.78 5.86 0.43
C PRO A 157 13.23 6.47 -0.86
N LEU A 158 13.75 7.63 -1.25
CA LEU A 158 13.30 8.36 -2.44
C LEU A 158 13.24 7.48 -3.71
N VAL A 159 14.11 6.48 -3.82
CA VAL A 159 14.11 5.52 -4.94
C VAL A 159 12.77 4.80 -5.10
N GLN A 160 12.05 4.53 -4.02
CA GLN A 160 10.72 3.90 -4.07
C GLN A 160 9.71 4.78 -4.81
N SER A 161 9.74 6.09 -4.56
CA SER A 161 8.89 7.05 -5.26
C SER A 161 9.31 7.26 -6.71
N ILE A 162 10.62 7.23 -7.00
CA ILE A 162 11.14 7.30 -8.38
C ILE A 162 10.65 6.08 -9.18
N GLN A 163 10.77 4.87 -8.63
CA GLN A 163 10.28 3.64 -9.27
C GLN A 163 8.76 3.70 -9.51
N ASN A 164 7.99 4.22 -8.56
CA ASN A 164 6.56 4.45 -8.74
C ASN A 164 6.29 5.44 -9.88
N ALA A 165 6.99 6.56 -9.91
CA ALA A 165 6.83 7.57 -10.97
C ALA A 165 7.19 7.02 -12.36
N GLU A 166 8.29 6.30 -12.50
CA GLU A 166 8.73 5.68 -13.75
C GLU A 166 7.68 4.68 -14.26
N ALA A 167 7.14 3.84 -13.37
CA ALA A 167 6.12 2.86 -13.74
C ALA A 167 4.79 3.52 -14.15
N ILE A 168 4.38 4.60 -13.45
CA ILE A 168 3.17 5.36 -13.79
C ILE A 168 3.34 6.07 -15.14
N LEU A 169 4.50 6.69 -15.38
CA LEU A 169 4.80 7.36 -16.65
C LEU A 169 4.89 6.39 -17.84
N ALA A 170 5.30 5.15 -17.59
CA ALA A 170 5.34 4.08 -18.60
C ALA A 170 3.97 3.43 -18.86
N ASN A 171 2.95 3.77 -18.07
CA ASN A 171 1.62 3.20 -18.17
C ASN A 171 0.93 3.65 -19.48
N PRO A 172 0.44 2.72 -20.33
CA PRO A 172 -0.23 3.07 -21.58
C PRO A 172 -1.60 3.74 -21.37
N TYR A 173 -2.18 3.59 -20.18
CA TYR A 173 -3.43 4.25 -19.78
C TYR A 173 -3.16 5.56 -19.01
N GLY A 174 -1.90 5.82 -18.69
CA GLY A 174 -1.50 6.85 -17.76
C GLY A 174 -1.87 8.24 -18.25
N THR A 175 -2.67 8.90 -17.45
CA THR A 175 -2.68 10.36 -17.39
C THR A 175 -1.61 10.77 -16.39
N PRO A 176 -0.70 11.66 -16.78
CA PRO A 176 0.35 12.14 -15.90
C PRO A 176 -0.19 12.85 -14.67
#